data_d71709851b8519d21659f3165f61b55c
#
_entry.id   d71709851b8519d21659f3165f61b55c
#
_cell.length_a   1.000
_cell.length_b   1.000
_cell.length_c   1.000
_cell.angle_alpha   90.00
_cell.angle_beta   90.00
_cell.angle_gamma   90.00
#
_symmetry.space_group_name_H-M   'P 1'
#
loop_
_entity.id
_entity.type
_entity.pdbx_description
1 polymer ?
#
loop_
_entity_poly.entity_id
_entity_poly.type
_entity_poly.pdbx_seq_one_letter_code
_entity_poly.pdbx_strand_id
1 'polypeptide(L)'
;MIIVVTDESGDDAEKVDEAIAMLKRHRMTVHVMGPVAPFAQEQVTVKWTDPETSESYNLPVDAGPETAYIEQAALNVWDRGPGVKSRSSGFGPYGLTRLTRENGGMYLLHDDGRIPGPNFEIEQLLRYLPDYVSDASYKKLAEQHPLRLAVLRAAQATNQSLTEPLPRTLLAAGIQFDIKPTKKKLMAVAEILDQGLVILQGAEEARKLETSPRWLAHYDLLKGRLLANKVRCYSYAQLLDEMYDKPQAPKDGTKNAWQATSREDGDVAENELPPAEREDAKLARQNLERVAQDHANTPWAAIASDELQFALCFHWQEAFLEPPDGGALPWDKKPWSELTEAQKEAKVAFEKKKEVEKARIIKAKTSDTKRSPPKL
;
A
#
# COMPACT_ATOMS: atom_id res chain seq x y z
N MET A 1 29.01 -22.39 16.57
CA MET A 1 28.27 -21.91 15.39
C MET A 1 26.85 -22.42 15.47
N ILE A 2 25.87 -21.57 15.22
CA ILE A 2 24.45 -21.91 15.13
C ILE A 2 23.99 -21.59 13.70
N ILE A 3 23.16 -22.44 13.12
CA ILE A 3 22.48 -22.20 11.84
C ILE A 3 20.99 -22.26 12.12
N VAL A 4 20.27 -21.19 11.80
CA VAL A 4 18.82 -21.07 11.91
C VAL A 4 18.24 -21.08 10.50
N VAL A 5 17.22 -21.89 10.26
CA VAL A 5 16.42 -21.86 9.04
C VAL A 5 15.00 -21.52 9.47
N THR A 6 14.45 -20.43 8.92
CA THR A 6 13.13 -19.94 9.29
C THR A 6 12.39 -19.42 8.08
N ASP A 7 11.09 -19.42 8.13
CA ASP A 7 10.17 -18.80 7.18
C ASP A 7 9.44 -17.57 7.77
N GLU A 8 9.86 -17.13 8.97
CA GLU A 8 9.27 -16.02 9.72
C GLU A 8 10.33 -15.02 10.18
N SER A 9 9.89 -13.81 10.55
CA SER A 9 10.75 -12.76 11.12
C SER A 9 11.16 -13.02 12.59
N GLY A 10 10.43 -13.91 13.28
CA GLY A 10 10.54 -14.20 14.70
C GLY A 10 9.60 -13.37 15.57
N ASP A 11 8.91 -14.02 16.52
CA ASP A 11 7.87 -13.42 17.36
C ASP A 11 8.42 -12.56 18.52
N ASP A 12 9.68 -12.79 18.90
CA ASP A 12 10.33 -12.21 20.09
C ASP A 12 11.34 -11.10 19.72
N ALA A 13 10.96 -10.16 18.83
CA ALA A 13 11.85 -9.09 18.39
C ALA A 13 12.42 -8.25 19.54
N GLU A 14 11.69 -8.10 20.64
CA GLU A 14 12.14 -7.40 21.85
C GLU A 14 13.28 -8.10 22.59
N LYS A 15 13.46 -9.42 22.37
CA LYS A 15 14.53 -10.22 23.00
C LYS A 15 15.82 -10.30 22.19
N VAL A 16 15.87 -9.65 21.02
CA VAL A 16 17.04 -9.68 20.13
C VAL A 16 18.31 -9.17 20.84
N ASP A 17 18.20 -8.09 21.62
CA ASP A 17 19.34 -7.55 22.37
C ASP A 17 19.88 -8.54 23.39
N GLU A 18 19.01 -9.25 24.11
CA GLU A 18 19.37 -10.29 25.07
C GLU A 18 20.07 -11.48 24.39
N ALA A 19 19.49 -11.93 23.27
CA ALA A 19 20.06 -13.00 22.46
C ALA A 19 21.46 -12.64 21.93
N ILE A 20 21.65 -11.41 21.42
CA ILE A 20 22.95 -10.91 20.96
C ILE A 20 23.96 -10.90 22.11
N ALA A 21 23.59 -10.42 23.30
CA ALA A 21 24.46 -10.39 24.45
C ALA A 21 24.89 -11.78 24.90
N MET A 22 23.95 -12.74 24.91
CA MET A 22 24.21 -14.15 25.22
C MET A 22 25.17 -14.79 24.21
N LEU A 23 24.96 -14.61 22.92
CA LEU A 23 25.80 -15.14 21.86
C LEU A 23 27.22 -14.57 21.91
N LYS A 24 27.37 -13.29 22.15
CA LYS A 24 28.67 -12.62 22.33
C LYS A 24 29.42 -13.17 23.56
N ARG A 25 28.70 -13.35 24.69
CA ARG A 25 29.27 -13.95 25.91
C ARG A 25 29.84 -15.33 25.67
N HIS A 26 29.14 -16.15 24.87
CA HIS A 26 29.54 -17.52 24.55
C HIS A 26 30.41 -17.61 23.29
N ARG A 27 30.74 -16.50 22.64
CA ARG A 27 31.53 -16.43 21.39
C ARG A 27 30.94 -17.30 20.29
N MET A 28 29.60 -17.26 20.17
CA MET A 28 28.86 -18.08 19.20
C MET A 28 28.49 -17.26 17.97
N THR A 29 28.85 -17.75 16.80
CA THR A 29 28.45 -17.17 15.52
C THR A 29 27.09 -17.76 15.11
N VAL A 30 26.18 -16.92 14.64
CA VAL A 30 24.86 -17.33 14.15
C VAL A 30 24.73 -16.95 12.67
N HIS A 31 24.33 -17.92 11.88
CA HIS A 31 23.91 -17.72 10.49
C HIS A 31 22.41 -17.99 10.40
N VAL A 32 21.69 -17.20 9.66
CA VAL A 32 20.26 -17.37 9.43
C VAL A 32 20.01 -17.51 7.94
N MET A 33 19.18 -18.47 7.55
CA MET A 33 18.57 -18.56 6.23
C MET A 33 17.08 -18.32 6.40
N GLY A 34 16.54 -17.29 5.74
CA GLY A 34 15.16 -16.89 5.93
C GLY A 34 14.63 -15.98 4.81
N PRO A 35 13.36 -15.58 4.91
CA PRO A 35 12.68 -14.80 3.88
C PRO A 35 13.25 -13.39 3.75
N VAL A 36 12.93 -12.75 2.64
CA VAL A 36 13.16 -11.31 2.45
C VAL A 36 12.11 -10.53 3.26
N ALA A 37 12.51 -9.42 3.86
CA ALA A 37 11.57 -8.48 4.49
C ALA A 37 10.77 -7.69 3.46
N PRO A 38 9.50 -7.37 3.70
CA PRO A 38 8.75 -6.44 2.90
C PRO A 38 9.31 -5.02 3.07
N PHE A 39 9.31 -4.26 1.99
CA PHE A 39 9.80 -2.88 2.02
C PHE A 39 8.88 -1.97 2.86
N ALA A 40 9.43 -1.46 3.95
CA ALA A 40 8.76 -0.53 4.87
C ALA A 40 7.38 -1.01 5.39
N GLN A 41 7.21 -2.31 5.59
CA GLN A 41 5.99 -2.93 6.13
C GLN A 41 6.37 -4.00 7.15
N GLU A 42 5.52 -4.16 8.18
CA GLU A 42 5.68 -5.22 9.18
C GLU A 42 5.07 -6.53 8.71
N GLN A 43 3.94 -6.45 8.04
CA GLN A 43 3.14 -7.60 7.64
C GLN A 43 2.89 -7.62 6.13
N VAL A 44 2.82 -8.82 5.60
CA VAL A 44 2.35 -9.08 4.24
C VAL A 44 1.06 -9.89 4.29
N THR A 45 0.20 -9.68 3.30
CA THR A 45 -1.03 -10.47 3.18
C THR A 45 -0.83 -11.55 2.14
N VAL A 46 -0.90 -12.81 2.57
CA VAL A 46 -0.80 -13.98 1.71
C VAL A 46 -2.19 -14.54 1.47
N LYS A 47 -2.54 -14.73 0.19
CA LYS A 47 -3.79 -15.40 -0.18
C LYS A 47 -3.59 -16.92 -0.04
N TRP A 48 -4.24 -17.50 0.95
CA TRP A 48 -4.30 -18.94 1.11
C TRP A 48 -5.67 -19.46 0.67
N THR A 49 -5.68 -20.55 -0.08
CA THR A 49 -6.93 -21.21 -0.51
C THR A 49 -6.97 -22.59 0.11
N ASP A 50 -8.02 -22.84 0.89
CA ASP A 50 -8.26 -24.15 1.49
C ASP A 50 -8.46 -25.20 0.37
N PRO A 51 -7.63 -26.25 0.32
CA PRO A 51 -7.69 -27.25 -0.74
C PRO A 51 -8.98 -28.11 -0.70
N GLU A 52 -9.65 -28.20 0.46
CA GLU A 52 -10.85 -29.00 0.61
C GLU A 52 -12.12 -28.19 0.32
N THR A 53 -12.22 -26.97 0.84
CA THR A 53 -13.40 -26.10 0.68
C THR A 53 -13.30 -25.15 -0.51
N SER A 54 -12.10 -24.95 -1.06
CA SER A 54 -11.78 -23.93 -2.08
C SER A 54 -12.09 -22.50 -1.59
N GLU A 55 -12.22 -22.28 -0.30
CA GLU A 55 -12.32 -20.95 0.29
C GLU A 55 -10.96 -20.27 0.30
N SER A 56 -10.95 -18.98 -0.05
CA SER A 56 -9.72 -18.19 -0.01
C SER A 56 -9.76 -17.24 1.18
N TYR A 57 -8.67 -17.22 1.91
CA TYR A 57 -8.45 -16.35 3.05
C TYR A 57 -7.26 -15.43 2.76
N ASN A 58 -7.35 -14.21 3.21
CA ASN A 58 -6.21 -13.29 3.22
C ASN A 58 -5.60 -13.34 4.60
N LEU A 59 -4.47 -14.04 4.73
CA LEU A 59 -3.80 -14.25 6.00
C LEU A 59 -2.68 -13.22 6.17
N PRO A 60 -2.67 -12.45 7.26
CA PRO A 60 -1.53 -11.62 7.59
C PRO A 60 -0.38 -12.51 8.04
N VAL A 61 0.80 -12.29 7.47
CA VAL A 61 2.05 -12.94 7.84
C VAL A 61 2.99 -11.87 8.36
N ASP A 62 3.53 -12.09 9.54
CA ASP A 62 4.54 -11.21 10.10
C ASP A 62 5.89 -11.49 9.44
N ALA A 63 6.25 -10.67 8.50
CA ALA A 63 7.50 -10.77 7.77
C ALA A 63 8.58 -9.81 8.31
N GLY A 64 8.22 -8.98 9.29
CA GLY A 64 9.06 -7.96 9.91
C GLY A 64 9.54 -6.89 8.93
N PRO A 65 9.77 -5.66 9.37
CA PRO A 65 10.41 -4.66 8.52
C PRO A 65 11.90 -4.95 8.36
N GLU A 66 12.51 -4.41 7.32
CA GLU A 66 13.96 -4.45 7.11
C GLU A 66 14.75 -3.52 8.05
N THR A 67 14.06 -2.66 8.80
CA THR A 67 14.64 -1.62 9.69
C THR A 67 13.97 -1.61 11.05
N ALA A 68 14.63 -1.01 12.04
CA ALA A 68 14.09 -0.83 13.40
C ALA A 68 12.78 -0.01 13.43
N TYR A 69 12.62 0.92 12.48
CA TYR A 69 11.44 1.77 12.34
C TYR A 69 11.05 1.87 10.87
N ILE A 70 9.77 1.95 10.60
CA ILE A 70 9.26 2.11 9.24
C ILE A 70 9.65 3.47 8.66
N GLU A 71 10.43 3.46 7.59
CA GLU A 71 11.02 4.64 6.95
C GLU A 71 10.17 5.19 5.79
N GLN A 72 9.00 4.57 5.52
CA GLN A 72 8.07 5.00 4.46
C GLN A 72 6.62 4.95 4.93
N ALA A 73 5.78 5.76 4.32
CA ALA A 73 4.34 5.67 4.53
C ALA A 73 3.72 4.56 3.67
N ALA A 74 2.84 3.76 4.25
CA ALA A 74 2.08 2.73 3.53
C ALA A 74 1.12 3.34 2.50
N LEU A 75 0.53 4.52 2.80
CA LEU A 75 -0.36 5.29 1.92
C LEU A 75 -1.52 4.49 1.33
N ASN A 76 -2.20 3.71 2.16
CA ASN A 76 -3.41 2.97 1.79
C ASN A 76 -4.62 3.92 1.65
N VAL A 77 -4.46 4.97 0.84
CA VAL A 77 -5.48 6.02 0.67
C VAL A 77 -6.66 5.54 -0.16
N TRP A 78 -6.39 4.67 -1.14
CA TRP A 78 -7.40 4.23 -2.10
C TRP A 78 -7.70 2.75 -1.94
N ASP A 79 -8.96 2.36 -2.17
CA ASP A 79 -9.40 0.96 -2.19
C ASP A 79 -8.71 0.14 -3.30
N ARG A 80 -8.23 0.82 -4.35
CA ARG A 80 -7.42 0.28 -5.45
C ARG A 80 -6.41 1.34 -5.89
N GLY A 81 -5.15 0.95 -6.00
CA GLY A 81 -4.12 1.90 -6.44
C GLY A 81 -2.71 1.51 -6.00
N PRO A 82 -1.72 2.34 -6.29
CA PRO A 82 -0.37 2.16 -5.80
C PRO A 82 -0.33 2.28 -4.27
N GLY A 83 0.57 1.58 -3.64
CA GLY A 83 0.79 1.62 -2.18
C GLY A 83 0.28 0.40 -1.42
N VAL A 84 -0.65 -0.38 -1.98
CA VAL A 84 -1.20 -1.58 -1.33
C VAL A 84 -0.37 -2.84 -1.60
N LYS A 85 0.52 -2.83 -2.58
CA LYS A 85 1.32 -4.01 -2.95
C LYS A 85 2.57 -4.07 -2.09
N SER A 86 2.69 -5.15 -1.32
CA SER A 86 3.96 -5.50 -0.68
C SER A 86 5.03 -5.73 -1.74
N ARG A 87 6.23 -5.21 -1.50
CA ARG A 87 7.40 -5.39 -2.35
C ARG A 87 8.57 -5.85 -1.52
N SER A 88 9.44 -6.65 -2.12
CA SER A 88 10.70 -7.04 -1.51
C SER A 88 11.56 -5.80 -1.22
N SER A 89 12.11 -5.73 0.00
CA SER A 89 13.13 -4.72 0.34
C SER A 89 14.51 -5.09 -0.21
N GLY A 90 14.72 -6.37 -0.54
CA GLY A 90 16.03 -6.93 -0.86
C GLY A 90 16.90 -7.21 0.36
N PHE A 91 16.37 -7.04 1.57
CA PHE A 91 17.06 -7.27 2.85
C PHE A 91 16.26 -8.25 3.69
N GLY A 92 16.93 -8.89 4.66
CA GLY A 92 16.26 -9.73 5.65
C GLY A 92 15.58 -8.91 6.74
N PRO A 93 14.66 -9.51 7.53
CA PRO A 93 14.03 -8.88 8.68
C PRO A 93 15.07 -8.30 9.64
N TYR A 94 14.79 -7.10 10.15
CA TYR A 94 15.72 -6.33 10.96
C TYR A 94 16.29 -7.12 12.13
N GLY A 95 15.44 -7.74 12.95
CA GLY A 95 15.87 -8.43 14.16
C GLY A 95 16.87 -9.57 13.88
N LEU A 96 16.52 -10.46 12.96
CA LEU A 96 17.35 -11.60 12.56
C LEU A 96 18.62 -11.18 11.82
N THR A 97 18.53 -10.17 10.95
CA THR A 97 19.71 -9.64 10.23
C THR A 97 20.68 -8.99 11.21
N ARG A 98 20.19 -8.22 12.16
CA ARG A 98 21.00 -7.63 13.22
C ARG A 98 21.65 -8.68 14.10
N LEU A 99 20.89 -9.72 14.50
CA LEU A 99 21.39 -10.84 15.27
C LEU A 99 22.63 -11.48 14.61
N THR A 100 22.55 -11.75 13.30
CA THR A 100 23.66 -12.36 12.57
C THR A 100 24.86 -11.41 12.48
N ARG A 101 24.65 -10.17 12.09
CA ARG A 101 25.72 -9.19 11.86
C ARG A 101 26.51 -8.88 13.13
N GLU A 102 25.84 -8.69 14.25
CA GLU A 102 26.50 -8.38 15.53
C GLU A 102 27.29 -9.57 16.11
N ASN A 103 27.04 -10.79 15.64
CA ASN A 103 27.74 -12.00 16.06
C ASN A 103 28.69 -12.57 14.99
N GLY A 104 29.01 -11.79 13.96
CA GLY A 104 29.96 -12.18 12.90
C GLY A 104 29.43 -13.26 11.96
N GLY A 105 28.11 -13.43 11.88
CA GLY A 105 27.45 -14.34 10.95
C GLY A 105 26.88 -13.62 9.73
N MET A 106 26.04 -14.32 8.99
CA MET A 106 25.39 -13.84 7.76
C MET A 106 23.91 -14.20 7.77
N TYR A 107 23.09 -13.28 7.25
CA TYR A 107 21.72 -13.57 6.85
C TYR A 107 21.69 -13.95 5.37
N LEU A 108 21.21 -15.12 5.05
CA LEU A 108 21.08 -15.67 3.71
C LEU A 108 19.61 -15.55 3.29
N LEU A 109 19.34 -14.75 2.28
CA LEU A 109 18.00 -14.54 1.77
C LEU A 109 17.51 -15.79 1.02
N HIS A 110 16.30 -16.20 1.33
CA HIS A 110 15.54 -17.20 0.60
C HIS A 110 14.28 -16.55 0.04
N ASP A 111 14.11 -16.64 -1.28
CA ASP A 111 12.88 -16.19 -1.93
C ASP A 111 11.84 -17.32 -1.85
N ASP A 112 10.83 -17.12 -1.03
CA ASP A 112 9.72 -18.06 -0.85
C ASP A 112 8.49 -17.70 -1.71
N GLY A 113 8.60 -16.65 -2.53
CA GLY A 113 7.53 -16.18 -3.41
C GLY A 113 6.36 -15.48 -2.71
N ARG A 114 6.41 -15.26 -1.40
CA ARG A 114 5.33 -14.57 -0.65
C ARG A 114 5.26 -13.09 -0.99
N ILE A 115 6.41 -12.47 -1.26
CA ILE A 115 6.50 -11.04 -1.59
C ILE A 115 6.77 -10.91 -3.09
N PRO A 116 5.79 -10.44 -3.88
CA PRO A 116 5.99 -10.28 -5.32
C PRO A 116 6.94 -9.13 -5.62
N GLY A 117 7.71 -9.28 -6.67
CA GLY A 117 8.56 -8.20 -7.18
C GLY A 117 9.84 -8.72 -7.82
N PRO A 118 10.60 -7.86 -8.47
CA PRO A 118 11.89 -8.23 -9.01
C PRO A 118 12.89 -8.51 -7.89
N ASN A 119 13.76 -9.47 -8.12
CA ASN A 119 14.95 -9.64 -7.30
C ASN A 119 15.94 -8.53 -7.66
N PHE A 120 16.37 -7.79 -6.66
CA PHE A 120 17.35 -6.73 -6.83
C PHE A 120 18.77 -7.29 -6.71
N GLU A 121 19.71 -6.74 -7.49
CA GLU A 121 21.10 -7.13 -7.40
C GLU A 121 21.70 -6.67 -6.06
N ILE A 122 22.25 -7.62 -5.32
CA ILE A 122 22.81 -7.38 -3.98
C ILE A 122 23.91 -6.31 -4.00
N GLU A 123 24.76 -6.29 -5.03
CA GLU A 123 25.84 -5.30 -5.15
C GLU A 123 25.32 -3.85 -5.19
N GLN A 124 24.18 -3.63 -5.84
CA GLN A 124 23.53 -2.30 -5.87
C GLN A 124 22.92 -1.97 -4.52
N LEU A 125 22.28 -2.95 -3.87
CA LEU A 125 21.64 -2.77 -2.58
C LEU A 125 22.62 -2.52 -1.41
N LEU A 126 23.88 -2.93 -1.53
CA LEU A 126 24.89 -2.67 -0.50
C LEU A 126 25.05 -1.17 -0.17
N ARG A 127 24.76 -0.27 -1.10
CA ARG A 127 24.80 1.18 -0.90
C ARG A 127 23.59 1.71 -0.11
N TYR A 128 22.57 0.87 0.04
CA TYR A 128 21.29 1.19 0.70
C TYR A 128 21.08 0.36 1.97
N LEU A 129 22.15 -0.22 2.52
CA LEU A 129 22.05 -1.03 3.73
C LEU A 129 21.39 -0.25 4.86
N PRO A 130 20.41 -0.87 5.55
CA PRO A 130 19.88 -0.32 6.80
C PRO A 130 20.93 -0.21 7.90
N ASP A 131 20.69 0.69 8.85
CA ASP A 131 21.48 0.78 10.07
C ASP A 131 21.07 -0.34 11.04
N TYR A 132 21.77 -1.47 11.02
CA TYR A 132 21.50 -2.62 11.90
C TYR A 132 22.11 -2.41 13.29
N VAL A 133 21.57 -1.44 14.01
CA VAL A 133 21.94 -1.09 15.38
C VAL A 133 20.75 -1.26 16.32
N SER A 134 20.94 -1.21 17.65
CA SER A 134 19.79 -1.30 18.57
C SER A 134 18.79 -0.15 18.36
N ASP A 135 17.53 -0.36 18.72
CA ASP A 135 16.45 0.63 18.59
C ASP A 135 16.83 1.97 19.22
N ALA A 136 17.43 1.94 20.42
CA ALA A 136 17.89 3.15 21.10
C ALA A 136 18.99 3.87 20.31
N SER A 137 19.92 3.12 19.70
CA SER A 137 20.99 3.68 18.87
C SER A 137 20.44 4.21 17.56
N TYR A 138 19.48 3.51 16.94
CA TYR A 138 18.84 3.97 15.71
C TYR A 138 18.12 5.31 15.92
N LYS A 139 17.33 5.41 16.98
CA LYS A 139 16.64 6.65 17.36
C LYS A 139 17.62 7.80 17.57
N LYS A 140 18.70 7.55 18.30
CA LYS A 140 19.75 8.55 18.54
C LYS A 140 20.44 8.98 17.24
N LEU A 141 20.72 8.06 16.32
CA LEU A 141 21.27 8.37 15.00
C LEU A 141 20.31 9.24 14.18
N ALA A 142 19.02 8.89 14.17
CA ALA A 142 18.02 9.68 13.46
C ALA A 142 17.91 11.11 14.05
N GLU A 143 17.97 11.28 15.37
CA GLU A 143 17.92 12.58 16.03
C GLU A 143 19.13 13.48 15.68
N GLN A 144 20.27 12.89 15.34
CA GLN A 144 21.47 13.60 14.89
C GLN A 144 21.43 14.05 13.43
N HIS A 145 20.49 13.52 12.64
CA HIS A 145 20.34 13.78 11.21
C HIS A 145 18.95 14.33 10.89
N PRO A 146 18.79 15.66 10.73
CA PRO A 146 17.50 16.30 10.56
C PRO A 146 16.65 15.72 9.41
N LEU A 147 17.27 15.31 8.28
CA LEU A 147 16.57 14.67 7.18
C LEU A 147 15.95 13.34 7.60
N ARG A 148 16.75 12.48 8.26
CA ARG A 148 16.32 11.13 8.67
C ARG A 148 15.19 11.21 9.68
N LEU A 149 15.32 12.12 10.64
CA LEU A 149 14.27 12.37 11.63
C LEU A 149 12.97 12.86 10.98
N ALA A 150 13.05 13.74 9.99
CA ALA A 150 11.89 14.23 9.26
C ALA A 150 11.19 13.11 8.47
N VAL A 151 11.96 12.24 7.78
CA VAL A 151 11.41 11.08 7.06
C VAL A 151 10.66 10.16 8.03
N LEU A 152 11.26 9.78 9.15
CA LEU A 152 10.62 8.92 10.15
C LEU A 152 9.35 9.54 10.74
N ARG A 153 9.40 10.82 11.09
CA ARG A 153 8.23 11.55 11.64
C ARG A 153 7.10 11.67 10.61
N ALA A 154 7.42 12.01 9.37
CA ALA A 154 6.43 12.11 8.31
C ALA A 154 5.78 10.75 8.01
N ALA A 155 6.57 9.68 7.91
CA ALA A 155 6.07 8.32 7.73
C ALA A 155 5.17 7.87 8.89
N GLN A 156 5.62 8.10 10.13
CA GLN A 156 4.85 7.75 11.32
C GLN A 156 3.52 8.50 11.41
N ALA A 157 3.54 9.83 11.22
CA ALA A 157 2.33 10.65 11.27
C ALA A 157 1.30 10.20 10.23
N THR A 158 1.76 9.86 9.02
CA THR A 158 0.90 9.41 7.94
C THR A 158 0.34 8.01 8.19
N ASN A 159 1.18 7.07 8.65
CA ASN A 159 0.77 5.67 8.89
C ASN A 159 -0.25 5.54 10.03
N GLN A 160 -0.12 6.33 11.08
CA GLN A 160 -1.04 6.30 12.23
C GLN A 160 -2.43 6.83 11.90
N SER A 161 -2.55 7.68 10.88
CA SER A 161 -3.77 8.42 10.59
C SER A 161 -4.54 7.90 9.38
N LEU A 162 -3.89 7.12 8.47
CA LEU A 162 -4.52 6.58 7.26
C LEU A 162 -4.83 5.09 7.47
N THR A 163 -5.94 4.82 8.15
CA THR A 163 -6.34 3.44 8.53
C THR A 163 -7.34 2.79 7.57
N GLU A 164 -8.11 3.59 6.84
CA GLU A 164 -9.15 3.09 5.94
C GLU A 164 -9.02 3.70 4.55
N PRO A 165 -9.10 2.88 3.48
CA PRO A 165 -9.10 3.39 2.12
C PRO A 165 -10.38 4.14 1.79
N LEU A 166 -10.26 5.13 0.90
CA LEU A 166 -11.39 5.90 0.39
C LEU A 166 -12.10 5.13 -0.74
N PRO A 167 -13.45 5.05 -0.69
CA PRO A 167 -14.21 4.42 -1.76
C PRO A 167 -14.17 5.29 -3.02
N ARG A 168 -13.91 4.66 -4.17
CA ARG A 168 -13.95 5.32 -5.48
C ARG A 168 -15.19 4.97 -6.28
N THR A 169 -16.07 4.10 -5.76
CA THR A 169 -17.30 3.69 -6.43
C THR A 169 -18.47 4.05 -5.55
N LEU A 170 -19.41 4.84 -6.09
CA LEU A 170 -20.61 5.29 -5.39
C LEU A 170 -21.86 4.86 -6.16
N LEU A 171 -22.89 4.39 -5.45
CA LEU A 171 -24.20 4.10 -6.05
C LEU A 171 -24.83 5.38 -6.61
N ALA A 172 -25.35 5.32 -7.82
CA ALA A 172 -26.01 6.48 -8.44
C ALA A 172 -27.31 6.85 -7.71
N ALA A 173 -28.02 5.85 -7.17
CA ALA A 173 -29.21 6.06 -6.37
C ALA A 173 -28.83 6.71 -5.02
N GLY A 174 -29.20 7.96 -4.81
CA GLY A 174 -28.89 8.68 -3.59
C GLY A 174 -27.46 9.21 -3.48
N ILE A 175 -26.72 9.26 -4.57
CA ILE A 175 -25.30 9.66 -4.63
C ILE A 175 -25.01 10.97 -3.86
N GLN A 176 -25.95 11.92 -3.86
CA GLN A 176 -25.81 13.19 -3.15
C GLN A 176 -25.68 13.01 -1.61
N PHE A 177 -26.25 11.94 -1.05
CA PHE A 177 -26.10 11.63 0.37
C PHE A 177 -24.70 11.10 0.69
N ASP A 178 -24.06 10.38 -0.25
CA ASP A 178 -22.75 9.80 -0.07
C ASP A 178 -21.59 10.76 -0.38
N ILE A 179 -21.83 11.76 -1.24
CA ILE A 179 -20.82 12.73 -1.69
C ILE A 179 -20.28 13.55 -0.51
N LYS A 180 -21.15 14.14 0.32
CA LYS A 180 -20.73 15.01 1.43
C LYS A 180 -19.84 14.29 2.44
N PRO A 181 -20.23 13.12 2.99
CA PRO A 181 -19.38 12.38 3.91
C PRO A 181 -18.08 11.88 3.24
N THR A 182 -18.13 11.46 1.97
CA THR A 182 -16.93 11.06 1.21
C THR A 182 -15.97 12.22 1.06
N LYS A 183 -16.46 13.40 0.63
CA LYS A 183 -15.64 14.60 0.51
C LYS A 183 -15.03 15.02 1.85
N LYS A 184 -15.78 14.93 2.95
CA LYS A 184 -15.25 15.23 4.29
C LYS A 184 -14.10 14.31 4.67
N LYS A 185 -14.23 13.01 4.44
CA LYS A 185 -13.14 12.04 4.66
C LYS A 185 -11.93 12.34 3.77
N LEU A 186 -12.18 12.64 2.50
CA LEU A 186 -11.16 12.97 1.51
C LEU A 186 -10.32 14.18 1.93
N MET A 187 -10.98 15.24 2.39
CA MET A 187 -10.28 16.46 2.85
C MET A 187 -9.50 16.21 4.15
N ALA A 188 -10.01 15.37 5.06
CA ALA A 188 -9.24 14.96 6.23
C ALA A 188 -7.98 14.16 5.86
N VAL A 189 -8.05 13.30 4.84
CA VAL A 189 -6.88 12.62 4.30
C VAL A 189 -5.89 13.62 3.71
N ALA A 190 -6.36 14.59 2.91
CA ALA A 190 -5.50 15.62 2.33
C ALA A 190 -4.76 16.43 3.42
N GLU A 191 -5.41 16.73 4.52
CA GLU A 191 -4.81 17.42 5.67
C GLU A 191 -3.69 16.59 6.33
N ILE A 192 -3.88 15.28 6.48
CA ILE A 192 -2.85 14.37 7.01
C ILE A 192 -1.64 14.33 6.09
N LEU A 193 -1.87 14.26 4.77
CA LEU A 193 -0.80 14.29 3.77
C LEU A 193 -0.02 15.60 3.82
N ASP A 194 -0.73 16.70 4.01
CA ASP A 194 -0.15 18.05 4.13
C ASP A 194 0.72 18.19 5.39
N GLN A 195 0.29 17.63 6.52
CA GLN A 195 1.11 17.60 7.74
C GLN A 195 2.43 16.85 7.51
N GLY A 196 2.41 15.71 6.81
CA GLY A 196 3.62 15.00 6.41
C GLY A 196 4.52 15.83 5.50
N LEU A 197 3.94 16.55 4.53
CA LEU A 197 4.67 17.45 3.63
C LEU A 197 5.33 18.61 4.36
N VAL A 198 4.66 19.23 5.33
CA VAL A 198 5.22 20.30 6.16
C VAL A 198 6.47 19.82 6.93
N ILE A 199 6.41 18.60 7.49
CA ILE A 199 7.57 17.99 8.18
C ILE A 199 8.73 17.82 7.20
N LEU A 200 8.50 17.29 6.00
CA LEU A 200 9.55 17.09 4.99
C LEU A 200 10.10 18.41 4.47
N GLN A 201 9.25 19.41 4.25
CA GLN A 201 9.68 20.74 3.81
C GLN A 201 10.65 21.38 4.80
N GLY A 202 10.42 21.21 6.11
CA GLY A 202 11.34 21.68 7.15
C GLY A 202 12.74 21.06 7.09
N ALA A 203 12.93 19.96 6.36
CA ALA A 203 14.21 19.27 6.20
C ALA A 203 14.84 19.45 4.80
N GLU A 204 14.33 20.35 3.96
CA GLU A 204 14.80 20.51 2.57
C GLU A 204 16.27 20.94 2.48
N GLU A 205 16.73 21.81 3.37
CA GLU A 205 18.15 22.18 3.43
C GLU A 205 19.02 21.02 3.91
N ALA A 206 18.52 20.22 4.85
CA ALA A 206 19.24 19.03 5.31
C ALA A 206 19.37 17.96 4.20
N ARG A 207 18.40 17.88 3.26
CA ARG A 207 18.49 17.01 2.10
C ARG A 207 19.70 17.31 1.22
N LYS A 208 20.06 18.57 1.06
CA LYS A 208 21.23 18.98 0.25
C LYS A 208 22.57 18.52 0.87
N LEU A 209 22.57 18.26 2.16
CA LEU A 209 23.75 17.84 2.91
C LEU A 209 23.82 16.32 3.16
N GLU A 210 22.71 15.61 2.94
CA GLU A 210 22.68 14.15 3.12
C GLU A 210 23.45 13.47 1.99
N THR A 211 24.23 12.45 2.34
CA THR A 211 25.07 11.69 1.41
C THR A 211 24.65 10.22 1.29
N SER A 212 23.81 9.74 2.20
CA SER A 212 23.31 8.37 2.16
C SER A 212 22.28 8.21 1.04
N PRO A 213 22.53 7.35 0.04
CA PRO A 213 21.58 7.14 -1.04
C PRO A 213 20.25 6.56 -0.53
N ARG A 214 20.27 5.74 0.54
CA ARG A 214 19.06 5.23 1.19
C ARG A 214 18.16 6.37 1.67
N TRP A 215 18.70 7.32 2.44
CA TRP A 215 17.92 8.39 3.01
C TRP A 215 17.46 9.44 1.99
N LEU A 216 18.26 9.70 0.96
CA LEU A 216 17.84 10.50 -0.19
C LEU A 216 16.67 9.86 -0.93
N ALA A 217 16.75 8.55 -1.20
CA ALA A 217 15.68 7.80 -1.83
C ALA A 217 14.38 7.80 -0.99
N HIS A 218 14.49 7.61 0.32
CA HIS A 218 13.33 7.66 1.22
C HIS A 218 12.67 9.04 1.23
N TYR A 219 13.46 10.10 1.33
CA TYR A 219 12.93 11.46 1.37
C TYR A 219 12.19 11.82 0.07
N ASP A 220 12.83 11.63 -1.07
CA ASP A 220 12.25 12.00 -2.37
C ASP A 220 11.02 11.12 -2.70
N LEU A 221 11.08 9.83 -2.41
CA LEU A 221 9.95 8.91 -2.60
C LEU A 221 8.76 9.32 -1.73
N LEU A 222 8.99 9.54 -0.44
CA LEU A 222 7.92 9.91 0.49
C LEU A 222 7.29 11.24 0.08
N LYS A 223 8.11 12.27 -0.21
CA LYS A 223 7.63 13.58 -0.66
C LYS A 223 6.80 13.48 -1.95
N GLY A 224 7.31 12.74 -2.94
CA GLY A 224 6.61 12.54 -4.22
C GLY A 224 5.27 11.83 -4.04
N ARG A 225 5.22 10.78 -3.22
CA ARG A 225 3.99 10.01 -2.94
C ARG A 225 2.96 10.81 -2.15
N LEU A 226 3.37 11.59 -1.15
CA LEU A 226 2.46 12.45 -0.39
C LEU A 226 1.84 13.50 -1.30
N LEU A 227 2.64 14.19 -2.13
CA LEU A 227 2.16 15.17 -3.12
C LEU A 227 1.19 14.54 -4.11
N ALA A 228 1.54 13.39 -4.71
CA ALA A 228 0.69 12.69 -5.66
C ALA A 228 -0.68 12.32 -5.06
N ASN A 229 -0.69 11.78 -3.84
CA ASN A 229 -1.94 11.43 -3.17
C ASN A 229 -2.76 12.66 -2.77
N LYS A 230 -2.10 13.75 -2.38
CA LYS A 230 -2.78 15.03 -2.12
C LYS A 230 -3.49 15.56 -3.38
N VAL A 231 -2.80 15.59 -4.51
CA VAL A 231 -3.40 16.01 -5.81
C VAL A 231 -4.59 15.12 -6.18
N ARG A 232 -4.45 13.80 -6.02
CA ARG A 232 -5.55 12.83 -6.24
C ARG A 232 -6.76 13.13 -5.34
N CYS A 233 -6.53 13.51 -4.08
CA CYS A 233 -7.61 13.91 -3.17
C CYS A 233 -8.35 15.14 -3.69
N TYR A 234 -7.65 16.18 -4.14
CA TYR A 234 -8.28 17.39 -4.67
C TYR A 234 -8.99 17.12 -6.00
N SER A 235 -8.38 16.38 -6.92
CA SER A 235 -9.03 15.98 -8.17
C SER A 235 -10.33 15.21 -7.93
N TYR A 236 -10.33 14.27 -6.97
CA TYR A 236 -11.55 13.54 -6.63
C TYR A 236 -12.58 14.43 -5.94
N ALA A 237 -12.16 15.35 -5.08
CA ALA A 237 -13.08 16.31 -4.45
C ALA A 237 -13.80 17.19 -5.48
N GLN A 238 -13.08 17.63 -6.53
CA GLN A 238 -13.66 18.37 -7.63
C GLN A 238 -14.72 17.55 -8.39
N LEU A 239 -14.42 16.29 -8.72
CA LEU A 239 -15.41 15.38 -9.34
C LEU A 239 -16.66 15.18 -8.47
N LEU A 240 -16.49 15.08 -7.15
CA LEU A 240 -17.61 14.95 -6.23
C LEU A 240 -18.49 16.21 -6.23
N ASP A 241 -17.89 17.40 -6.30
CA ASP A 241 -18.63 18.67 -6.40
C ASP A 241 -19.43 18.74 -7.70
N GLU A 242 -18.82 18.43 -8.84
CA GLU A 242 -19.50 18.42 -10.14
C GLU A 242 -20.70 17.45 -10.15
N MET A 243 -20.54 16.25 -9.57
CA MET A 243 -21.62 15.27 -9.48
C MET A 243 -22.71 15.68 -8.47
N TYR A 244 -22.33 16.41 -7.40
CA TYR A 244 -23.29 16.95 -6.44
C TYR A 244 -24.17 18.03 -7.07
N ASP A 245 -23.57 18.95 -7.84
CA ASP A 245 -24.26 20.05 -8.48
C ASP A 245 -25.12 19.59 -9.67
N LYS A 246 -24.66 18.60 -10.41
CA LYS A 246 -25.31 18.04 -11.60
C LYS A 246 -25.37 16.51 -11.53
N PRO A 247 -26.23 15.94 -10.67
CA PRO A 247 -26.36 14.50 -10.55
C PRO A 247 -26.79 13.85 -11.86
N GLN A 248 -26.10 12.78 -12.24
CA GLN A 248 -26.38 12.04 -13.44
C GLN A 248 -26.67 10.57 -13.11
N ALA A 249 -27.62 9.99 -13.80
CA ALA A 249 -27.80 8.53 -13.78
C ALA A 249 -26.93 7.88 -14.86
N PRO A 250 -26.41 6.66 -14.64
CA PRO A 250 -25.76 5.89 -15.68
C PRO A 250 -26.67 5.72 -16.90
N LYS A 251 -26.13 5.88 -18.09
CA LYS A 251 -26.86 5.69 -19.36
C LYS A 251 -26.96 4.21 -19.74
N ASP A 252 -25.91 3.44 -19.40
CA ASP A 252 -25.93 1.99 -19.58
C ASP A 252 -26.89 1.36 -18.57
N GLY A 253 -27.96 0.76 -19.07
CA GLY A 253 -28.98 0.11 -18.24
C GLY A 253 -28.49 -1.13 -17.45
N THR A 254 -27.23 -1.54 -17.59
CA THR A 254 -26.59 -2.59 -16.78
C THR A 254 -25.80 -2.00 -15.60
N LYS A 255 -25.67 -0.68 -15.52
CA LYS A 255 -24.89 0.04 -14.50
C LYS A 255 -25.81 0.74 -13.51
N ASN A 256 -25.33 0.89 -12.28
CA ASN A 256 -26.06 1.54 -11.19
C ASN A 256 -25.16 2.41 -10.29
N ALA A 257 -23.91 2.57 -10.70
CA ALA A 257 -22.91 3.26 -9.91
C ALA A 257 -22.00 4.11 -10.80
N TRP A 258 -21.29 5.02 -10.16
CA TRP A 258 -20.22 5.80 -10.74
C TRP A 258 -18.92 5.47 -10.06
N GLN A 259 -17.88 5.18 -10.84
CA GLN A 259 -16.53 4.90 -10.37
C GLN A 259 -15.57 6.01 -10.81
N ALA A 260 -14.84 6.59 -9.86
CA ALA A 260 -13.73 7.48 -10.18
C ALA A 260 -12.56 6.64 -10.70
N THR A 261 -12.26 6.76 -11.97
CA THR A 261 -11.16 6.08 -12.67
C THR A 261 -10.08 7.07 -13.08
N SER A 262 -8.85 6.55 -13.22
CA SER A 262 -7.71 7.35 -13.65
C SER A 262 -7.92 7.91 -15.05
N ARG A 263 -7.58 9.18 -15.28
CA ARG A 263 -7.57 9.79 -16.61
C ARG A 263 -6.32 9.36 -17.37
N GLU A 264 -6.49 8.97 -18.65
CA GLU A 264 -5.38 8.56 -19.52
C GLU A 264 -4.64 9.75 -20.14
N ASP A 265 -5.27 10.92 -20.21
CA ASP A 265 -4.76 12.16 -20.80
C ASP A 265 -3.92 13.00 -19.81
N GLY A 266 -3.24 12.40 -18.88
CA GLY A 266 -2.42 12.89 -17.78
C GLY A 266 -2.10 14.40 -17.77
N ASP A 267 -1.26 14.87 -18.69
CA ASP A 267 -0.82 16.29 -18.74
C ASP A 267 -1.97 17.26 -19.03
N VAL A 268 -2.96 16.88 -19.86
CA VAL A 268 -4.13 17.71 -20.16
C VAL A 268 -4.99 17.85 -18.90
N ALA A 269 -5.23 16.72 -18.22
CA ALA A 269 -5.99 16.71 -16.99
C ALA A 269 -5.34 17.55 -15.88
N GLU A 270 -4.02 17.48 -15.76
CA GLU A 270 -3.28 18.26 -14.75
C GLU A 270 -3.33 19.78 -15.02
N ASN A 271 -3.41 20.18 -16.28
CA ASN A 271 -3.59 21.60 -16.65
C ASN A 271 -4.97 22.16 -16.27
N GLU A 272 -5.97 21.30 -16.03
CA GLU A 272 -7.30 21.68 -15.55
C GLU A 272 -7.33 21.90 -14.02
N LEU A 273 -6.30 21.42 -13.29
CA LEU A 273 -6.19 21.62 -11.86
C LEU A 273 -6.02 23.12 -11.51
N PRO A 274 -6.46 23.56 -10.33
CA PRO A 274 -6.13 24.85 -9.79
C PRO A 274 -4.60 25.07 -9.69
N PRO A 275 -4.11 26.32 -9.66
CA PRO A 275 -2.66 26.58 -9.73
C PRO A 275 -1.81 25.90 -8.64
N ALA A 276 -2.32 25.82 -7.42
CA ALA A 276 -1.59 25.19 -6.30
C ALA A 276 -1.44 23.69 -6.51
N GLU A 277 -2.52 22.99 -6.86
CA GLU A 277 -2.56 21.55 -7.11
C GLU A 277 -1.76 21.18 -8.36
N ARG A 278 -1.68 22.07 -9.34
CA ARG A 278 -0.84 21.91 -10.53
C ARG A 278 0.65 21.96 -10.18
N GLU A 279 1.05 22.88 -9.30
CA GLU A 279 2.44 22.92 -8.82
C GLU A 279 2.77 21.69 -7.96
N ASP A 280 1.85 21.26 -7.11
CA ASP A 280 1.99 20.01 -6.34
C ASP A 280 2.13 18.78 -7.26
N ALA A 281 1.36 18.70 -8.35
CA ALA A 281 1.45 17.64 -9.36
C ALA A 281 2.82 17.62 -10.03
N LYS A 282 3.34 18.77 -10.44
CA LYS A 282 4.67 18.91 -11.03
C LYS A 282 5.77 18.49 -10.06
N LEU A 283 5.69 18.95 -8.81
CA LEU A 283 6.65 18.57 -7.76
C LEU A 283 6.57 17.06 -7.43
N ALA A 284 5.38 16.47 -7.43
CA ALA A 284 5.20 15.04 -7.26
C ALA A 284 5.98 14.26 -8.33
N ARG A 285 5.74 14.59 -9.62
CA ARG A 285 6.44 13.95 -10.75
C ARG A 285 7.95 14.11 -10.65
N GLN A 286 8.44 15.34 -10.40
CA GLN A 286 9.87 15.61 -10.30
C GLN A 286 10.56 14.77 -9.20
N ASN A 287 9.93 14.63 -8.04
CA ASN A 287 10.49 13.80 -6.95
C ASN A 287 10.47 12.31 -7.33
N LEU A 288 9.36 11.81 -7.87
CA LEU A 288 9.24 10.40 -8.27
C LEU A 288 10.17 10.04 -9.43
N GLU A 289 10.28 10.88 -10.46
CA GLU A 289 11.20 10.70 -11.58
C GLU A 289 12.65 10.69 -11.11
N ARG A 290 13.02 11.58 -10.20
CA ARG A 290 14.34 11.60 -9.59
C ARG A 290 14.63 10.27 -8.88
N VAL A 291 13.70 9.75 -8.10
CA VAL A 291 13.88 8.45 -7.46
C VAL A 291 14.04 7.33 -8.48
N ALA A 292 13.22 7.30 -9.53
CA ALA A 292 13.28 6.27 -10.56
C ALA A 292 14.62 6.29 -11.33
N GLN A 293 15.21 7.48 -11.53
CA GLN A 293 16.47 7.66 -12.25
C GLN A 293 17.71 7.46 -11.37
N ASP A 294 17.78 8.19 -10.23
CA ASP A 294 18.97 8.22 -9.38
C ASP A 294 19.14 6.94 -8.56
N HIS A 295 18.05 6.19 -8.34
CA HIS A 295 18.01 4.97 -7.55
C HIS A 295 17.52 3.76 -8.35
N ALA A 296 17.82 3.73 -9.65
CA ALA A 296 17.42 2.65 -10.56
C ALA A 296 17.78 1.25 -10.00
N ASN A 297 16.94 0.25 -10.32
CA ASN A 297 17.09 -1.13 -9.85
C ASN A 297 17.07 -1.30 -8.31
N THR A 298 16.28 -0.48 -7.64
CA THR A 298 16.05 -0.56 -6.19
C THR A 298 14.54 -0.60 -5.88
N PRO A 299 14.14 -1.03 -4.67
CA PRO A 299 12.73 -0.98 -4.24
C PRO A 299 12.12 0.42 -4.36
N TRP A 300 12.89 1.46 -4.05
CA TRP A 300 12.43 2.86 -4.15
C TRP A 300 12.06 3.24 -5.57
N ALA A 301 12.92 2.92 -6.54
CA ALA A 301 12.67 3.21 -7.95
C ALA A 301 11.47 2.42 -8.50
N ALA A 302 11.29 1.17 -8.07
CA ALA A 302 10.16 0.36 -8.47
C ALA A 302 8.83 0.96 -7.97
N ILE A 303 8.78 1.43 -6.71
CA ILE A 303 7.59 2.10 -6.17
C ILE A 303 7.35 3.45 -6.85
N ALA A 304 8.40 4.23 -7.08
CA ALA A 304 8.29 5.50 -7.79
C ALA A 304 7.74 5.32 -9.22
N SER A 305 8.18 4.28 -9.92
CA SER A 305 7.68 3.95 -11.25
C SER A 305 6.20 3.54 -11.25
N ASP A 306 5.74 2.78 -10.25
CA ASP A 306 4.33 2.46 -10.09
C ASP A 306 3.49 3.72 -9.82
N GLU A 307 3.98 4.61 -8.96
CA GLU A 307 3.29 5.88 -8.66
C GLU A 307 3.18 6.78 -9.88
N LEU A 308 4.21 6.82 -10.73
CA LEU A 308 4.20 7.58 -11.98
C LEU A 308 3.22 7.03 -13.03
N GLN A 309 2.96 5.70 -13.00
CA GLN A 309 1.96 5.07 -13.87
C GLN A 309 0.52 5.33 -13.42
N PHE A 310 0.30 5.69 -12.15
CA PHE A 310 -1.03 5.94 -11.61
C PHE A 310 -1.36 7.44 -11.75
N ALA A 311 -2.36 7.75 -12.56
CA ALA A 311 -2.74 9.12 -12.86
C ALA A 311 -3.05 9.95 -11.62
N LEU A 312 -2.79 11.24 -11.69
CA LEU A 312 -3.07 12.20 -10.61
C LEU A 312 -4.53 12.70 -10.65
N CYS A 313 -5.19 12.61 -11.81
CA CYS A 313 -6.54 13.07 -11.99
C CYS A 313 -7.50 11.92 -12.29
N PHE A 314 -8.77 12.14 -11.96
CA PHE A 314 -9.84 11.18 -12.14
C PHE A 314 -10.94 11.71 -13.06
N HIS A 315 -11.74 10.79 -13.59
CA HIS A 315 -13.01 11.07 -14.25
C HIS A 315 -14.06 10.04 -13.83
N TRP A 316 -15.33 10.33 -14.01
CA TRP A 316 -16.40 9.38 -13.75
C TRP A 316 -16.55 8.37 -14.88
N GLN A 317 -16.61 7.09 -14.51
CA GLN A 317 -16.97 5.98 -15.39
C GLN A 317 -18.19 5.26 -14.83
N GLU A 318 -19.11 4.85 -15.71
CA GLU A 318 -20.27 4.05 -15.32
C GLU A 318 -19.82 2.65 -14.85
N ALA A 319 -20.31 2.24 -13.68
CA ALA A 319 -19.92 0.98 -13.06
C ALA A 319 -21.14 0.22 -12.52
N PHE A 320 -20.95 -1.05 -12.28
CA PHE A 320 -21.88 -1.85 -11.50
C PHE A 320 -21.32 -2.02 -10.08
N LEU A 321 -22.14 -1.68 -9.11
CA LEU A 321 -21.87 -1.95 -7.69
C LEU A 321 -23.06 -2.74 -7.13
N GLU A 322 -22.77 -3.87 -6.49
CA GLU A 322 -23.80 -4.63 -5.80
C GLU A 322 -24.33 -3.80 -4.64
N PRO A 323 -25.64 -3.48 -4.61
CA PRO A 323 -26.20 -2.70 -3.51
C PRO A 323 -26.09 -3.46 -2.19
N PRO A 324 -25.78 -2.80 -1.07
CA PRO A 324 -25.84 -3.42 0.24
C PRO A 324 -27.29 -3.86 0.54
N ASP A 325 -27.45 -4.91 1.32
CA ASP A 325 -28.71 -5.40 1.86
C ASP A 325 -29.79 -5.77 0.81
N GLY A 326 -29.38 -6.18 -0.39
CA GLY A 326 -30.31 -6.60 -1.44
C GLY A 326 -31.10 -5.44 -2.07
N GLY A 327 -30.53 -4.25 -2.09
CA GLY A 327 -31.10 -3.10 -2.80
C GLY A 327 -31.36 -3.37 -4.28
N ALA A 328 -32.21 -2.55 -4.91
CA ALA A 328 -32.65 -2.72 -6.29
C ALA A 328 -31.51 -2.75 -7.29
N LEU A 329 -31.48 -3.77 -8.14
CA LEU A 329 -30.54 -3.93 -9.25
C LEU A 329 -31.03 -3.15 -10.50
N PRO A 330 -30.15 -2.82 -11.45
CA PRO A 330 -30.49 -2.03 -12.65
C PRO A 330 -31.66 -2.62 -13.47
N TRP A 331 -31.80 -3.92 -13.45
CA TRP A 331 -32.82 -4.69 -14.20
C TRP A 331 -34.08 -5.04 -13.40
N ASP A 332 -34.19 -4.71 -12.11
CA ASP A 332 -35.35 -5.10 -11.28
C ASP A 332 -36.59 -4.24 -11.54
N LYS A 333 -36.43 -3.08 -12.14
CA LYS A 333 -37.52 -2.12 -12.41
C LYS A 333 -38.34 -2.44 -13.67
N LYS A 334 -37.92 -3.41 -14.48
CA LYS A 334 -38.54 -3.75 -15.76
C LYS A 334 -38.85 -5.25 -15.83
N PRO A 335 -39.98 -5.65 -16.42
CA PRO A 335 -40.25 -7.06 -16.71
C PRO A 335 -39.21 -7.61 -17.71
N TRP A 336 -38.97 -8.91 -17.67
CA TRP A 336 -37.96 -9.57 -18.51
C TRP A 336 -38.10 -9.24 -20.00
N SER A 337 -39.33 -9.13 -20.49
CA SER A 337 -39.65 -8.81 -21.89
C SER A 337 -39.19 -7.43 -22.35
N GLU A 338 -39.03 -6.49 -21.40
CA GLU A 338 -38.63 -5.11 -21.67
C GLU A 338 -37.14 -4.85 -21.43
N LEU A 339 -36.41 -5.86 -20.95
CA LEU A 339 -34.96 -5.77 -20.77
C LEU A 339 -34.24 -5.84 -22.11
N THR A 340 -33.21 -5.02 -22.28
CA THR A 340 -32.28 -5.17 -23.41
C THR A 340 -31.52 -6.47 -23.32
N GLU A 341 -30.92 -6.94 -24.42
CA GLU A 341 -30.12 -8.18 -24.40
C GLU A 341 -28.96 -8.07 -23.42
N ALA A 342 -28.27 -6.94 -23.38
CA ALA A 342 -27.20 -6.68 -22.40
C ALA A 342 -27.68 -6.77 -20.94
N GLN A 343 -28.89 -6.27 -20.65
CA GLN A 343 -29.48 -6.40 -19.31
C GLN A 343 -29.86 -7.82 -18.96
N LYS A 344 -30.38 -8.60 -19.92
CA LYS A 344 -30.69 -10.03 -19.74
C LYS A 344 -29.42 -10.82 -19.44
N GLU A 345 -28.36 -10.61 -20.23
CA GLU A 345 -27.08 -11.27 -20.04
C GLU A 345 -26.46 -10.92 -18.68
N ALA A 346 -26.45 -9.63 -18.30
CA ALA A 346 -25.95 -9.17 -17.02
C ALA A 346 -26.71 -9.78 -15.83
N LYS A 347 -28.06 -9.86 -15.93
CA LYS A 347 -28.91 -10.49 -14.93
C LYS A 347 -28.60 -11.98 -14.77
N VAL A 348 -28.54 -12.72 -15.87
CA VAL A 348 -28.23 -14.16 -15.86
C VAL A 348 -26.83 -14.40 -15.27
N ALA A 349 -25.82 -13.59 -15.64
CA ALA A 349 -24.48 -13.72 -15.11
C ALA A 349 -24.43 -13.45 -13.60
N PHE A 350 -25.17 -12.45 -13.14
CA PHE A 350 -25.27 -12.11 -11.71
C PHE A 350 -25.96 -13.22 -10.90
N GLU A 351 -27.08 -13.73 -11.37
CA GLU A 351 -27.84 -14.82 -10.74
C GLU A 351 -26.97 -16.08 -10.64
N LYS A 352 -26.28 -16.45 -11.74
CA LYS A 352 -25.35 -17.57 -11.75
C LYS A 352 -24.21 -17.41 -10.74
N LYS A 353 -23.66 -16.21 -10.62
CA LYS A 353 -22.62 -15.89 -9.62
C LYS A 353 -23.15 -16.09 -8.19
N LYS A 354 -24.38 -15.61 -7.92
CA LYS A 354 -25.04 -15.78 -6.62
C LYS A 354 -25.36 -17.24 -6.29
N GLU A 355 -25.76 -18.04 -7.26
CA GLU A 355 -25.99 -19.47 -7.06
C GLU A 355 -24.69 -20.21 -6.71
N VAL A 356 -23.61 -19.92 -7.44
CA VAL A 356 -22.29 -20.50 -7.15
C VAL A 356 -21.83 -20.12 -5.74
N GLU A 357 -22.02 -18.87 -5.35
CA GLU A 357 -21.65 -18.40 -4.01
C GLU A 357 -22.50 -19.04 -2.91
N LYS A 358 -23.82 -19.17 -3.12
CA LYS A 358 -24.70 -19.90 -2.21
C LYS A 358 -24.32 -21.38 -2.08
N ALA A 359 -24.04 -22.05 -3.20
CA ALA A 359 -23.60 -23.44 -3.18
C ALA A 359 -22.27 -23.61 -2.42
N ARG A 360 -21.35 -22.65 -2.57
CA ARG A 360 -20.09 -22.60 -1.84
C ARG A 360 -20.30 -22.42 -0.33
N ILE A 361 -21.16 -21.50 0.09
CA ILE A 361 -21.49 -21.26 1.51
C ILE A 361 -22.16 -22.50 2.12
N ILE A 362 -23.06 -23.18 1.38
CA ILE A 362 -23.71 -24.40 1.85
C ILE A 362 -22.66 -25.51 2.02
N LYS A 363 -21.76 -25.69 1.05
CA LYS A 363 -20.69 -26.67 1.13
C LYS A 363 -19.76 -26.41 2.33
N ALA A 364 -19.40 -25.17 2.57
CA ALA A 364 -18.60 -24.77 3.73
C ALA A 364 -19.31 -25.03 5.08
N LYS A 365 -20.64 -24.85 5.13
CA LYS A 365 -21.44 -25.12 6.34
C LYS A 365 -21.68 -26.61 6.59
N THR A 366 -21.68 -27.44 5.54
CA THR A 366 -21.89 -28.90 5.64
C THR A 366 -20.63 -29.69 5.84
N SER A 367 -19.46 -29.09 5.61
CA SER A 367 -18.19 -29.69 5.97
C SER A 367 -18.02 -29.55 7.50
N ASP A 368 -18.12 -30.65 8.21
CA ASP A 368 -18.02 -30.71 9.69
C ASP A 368 -16.62 -30.39 10.24
N THR A 369 -15.71 -30.01 9.38
CA THR A 369 -14.37 -29.55 9.70
C THR A 369 -14.28 -28.03 9.59
N LYS A 370 -14.71 -27.31 10.64
CA LYS A 370 -14.20 -25.97 10.89
C LYS A 370 -12.70 -26.06 11.20
N ARG A 371 -11.89 -26.20 10.20
CA ARG A 371 -10.46 -25.97 10.35
C ARG A 371 -10.27 -24.46 10.44
N SER A 372 -9.78 -23.98 11.55
CA SER A 372 -9.19 -22.65 11.61
C SER A 372 -8.13 -22.56 10.51
N PRO A 373 -8.08 -21.46 9.74
CA PRO A 373 -6.99 -21.28 8.79
C PRO A 373 -5.66 -21.49 9.52
N PRO A 374 -4.64 -22.04 8.87
CA PRO A 374 -3.34 -22.21 9.49
C PRO A 374 -2.84 -20.84 9.97
N LYS A 375 -2.21 -20.79 11.11
CA LYS A 375 -1.35 -19.66 11.47
C LYS A 375 -0.14 -19.79 10.56
N LEU A 376 -0.01 -18.88 9.60
CA LEU A 376 1.17 -18.74 8.75
C LEU A 376 2.14 -17.76 9.38
#